data_584e2c44b71375172a921a78fafc55c2
#
_entry.id   584e2c44b71375172a921a78fafc55c2
#
_cell.length_a   1.000
_cell.length_b   1.000
_cell.length_c   1.000
_cell.angle_alpha   90.00
_cell.angle_beta   90.00
_cell.angle_gamma   90.00
#
_symmetry.space_group_name_H-M   'P 1'
#
loop_
_entity.id
_entity.type
_entity.pdbx_description
1 polymer ?
#
loop_
_entity_poly.entity_id
_entity_poly.type
_entity_poly.pdbx_seq_one_letter_code
_entity_poly.pdbx_strand_id
1 'polypeptide(L)'
;MWGDFPPGDRRISDSFLSSDDYAEKAHRLYTEGRYDAALDVLREAIGIFPQAAELHIGVAYAHLARDEIAWALQSFNEGLALEPNNEDGLAGLGEVLLKVGKPDRALKCFNAILALGFREDHDLMQQVGRALFREGVFDHARDFFELVLVAHPDSAEAAACLGYAAHRLGDDASAMRWLRCALELDSNDAEAQIYLGNVLYDGGDFDGALEHFDSTSPQDHMEELALWRYVALKKSMYRLDADDPDVLPWVNRLQELAAAMSADDKMLAEIEATLPDGTFLDPRQLDFFAAQLSLPQAMRHRRAGETHDVTMKDGVTYQGTWEQIVLQIVKDDDQWVGGSLAQYMEDVARRSREQTGIAVPSTDAESFIRGIAEAGLLQISA
;
A
#
# COMPACT_ATOMS: atom_id res chain seq x y z
N MET A 1 -84.50 -0.56 16.44
CA MET A 1 -83.84 0.15 15.32
C MET A 1 -82.42 0.49 15.73
N TRP A 2 -81.49 -0.33 15.41
CA TRP A 2 -80.11 -0.10 15.60
C TRP A 2 -79.49 -0.19 14.21
N GLY A 3 -78.99 0.95 13.74
CA GLY A 3 -78.41 1.06 12.42
C GLY A 3 -77.02 0.42 12.38
N ASP A 4 -76.77 -0.32 11.28
CA ASP A 4 -75.49 -0.90 10.87
C ASP A 4 -74.46 0.17 10.67
N PHE A 5 -73.34 0.08 11.42
CA PHE A 5 -72.10 0.78 11.09
C PHE A 5 -71.33 -0.02 10.06
N PRO A 6 -70.84 0.57 9.01
CA PRO A 6 -69.97 -0.11 8.04
C PRO A 6 -68.66 -0.48 8.67
N PRO A 7 -67.99 -1.58 8.26
CA PRO A 7 -66.74 -2.01 8.79
C PRO A 7 -65.67 -0.93 8.52
N GLY A 8 -65.09 -0.45 9.63
CA GLY A 8 -64.05 0.55 9.58
C GLY A 8 -62.88 0.13 8.70
N ASP A 9 -62.62 1.02 7.81
CA ASP A 9 -61.42 1.10 7.00
C ASP A 9 -60.18 0.86 7.91
N ARG A 10 -59.57 -0.30 7.82
CA ARG A 10 -58.23 -0.56 8.35
C ARG A 10 -57.27 0.22 7.49
N ARG A 11 -57.13 1.51 7.76
CA ARG A 11 -55.98 2.22 7.24
C ARG A 11 -54.78 1.54 7.89
N ILE A 12 -54.06 0.81 7.05
CA ILE A 12 -52.67 0.43 7.26
C ILE A 12 -52.02 1.79 7.64
N SER A 13 -51.53 1.89 8.88
CA SER A 13 -50.65 2.97 9.22
C SER A 13 -49.42 2.84 8.34
N ASP A 14 -49.39 3.59 7.26
CA ASP A 14 -48.15 3.91 6.61
C ASP A 14 -47.29 4.56 7.72
N SER A 15 -46.43 3.80 8.35
CA SER A 15 -45.41 4.33 9.22
C SER A 15 -44.55 5.21 8.34
N PHE A 16 -44.72 6.52 8.46
CA PHE A 16 -43.80 7.45 7.80
C PHE A 16 -42.40 7.11 8.30
N LEU A 17 -41.56 6.67 7.39
CA LEU A 17 -40.14 6.43 7.67
C LEU A 17 -39.52 7.77 8.08
N SER A 18 -38.73 7.75 9.15
CA SER A 18 -37.91 8.91 9.54
C SER A 18 -36.68 9.05 8.63
N SER A 19 -35.95 10.17 8.72
CA SER A 19 -34.65 10.31 8.07
C SER A 19 -33.70 9.19 8.46
N ASP A 20 -33.69 8.79 9.74
CA ASP A 20 -32.86 7.70 10.26
C ASP A 20 -33.22 6.33 9.65
N ASP A 21 -34.52 6.03 9.47
CA ASP A 21 -34.96 4.79 8.83
C ASP A 21 -34.48 4.71 7.36
N TYR A 22 -34.50 5.84 6.66
CA TYR A 22 -33.97 5.95 5.29
C TYR A 22 -32.44 5.80 5.28
N ALA A 23 -31.73 6.45 6.22
CA ALA A 23 -30.30 6.36 6.33
C ALA A 23 -29.86 4.93 6.64
N GLU A 24 -30.53 4.24 7.58
CA GLU A 24 -30.26 2.84 7.89
C GLU A 24 -30.51 1.90 6.71
N LYS A 25 -31.59 2.13 5.96
CA LYS A 25 -31.90 1.38 4.73
C LYS A 25 -30.83 1.58 3.67
N ALA A 26 -30.38 2.80 3.47
CA ALA A 26 -29.35 3.14 2.51
C ALA A 26 -28.01 2.55 2.92
N HIS A 27 -27.67 2.61 4.22
CA HIS A 27 -26.45 2.01 4.76
C HIS A 27 -26.39 0.50 4.52
N ARG A 28 -27.49 -0.23 4.72
CA ARG A 28 -27.55 -1.65 4.37
C ARG A 28 -27.28 -1.93 2.90
N LEU A 29 -27.88 -1.13 2.02
CA LEU A 29 -27.63 -1.25 0.58
C LEU A 29 -26.19 -0.94 0.20
N TYR A 30 -25.59 0.05 0.88
CA TYR A 30 -24.19 0.41 0.72
C TYR A 30 -23.26 -0.74 1.12
N THR A 31 -23.50 -1.36 2.27
CA THR A 31 -22.69 -2.51 2.75
C THR A 31 -22.85 -3.75 1.88
N GLU A 32 -23.99 -3.89 1.19
CA GLU A 32 -24.22 -4.92 0.15
C GLU A 32 -23.54 -4.61 -1.19
N GLY A 33 -22.84 -3.46 -1.33
CA GLY A 33 -22.23 -2.99 -2.57
C GLY A 33 -23.25 -2.48 -3.61
N ARG A 34 -24.50 -2.27 -3.22
CA ARG A 34 -25.61 -1.84 -4.09
C ARG A 34 -25.74 -0.30 -4.08
N TYR A 35 -24.68 0.36 -4.52
CA TYR A 35 -24.55 1.83 -4.40
C TYR A 35 -25.63 2.60 -5.15
N ASP A 36 -26.07 2.14 -6.35
CA ASP A 36 -27.16 2.76 -7.10
C ASP A 36 -28.47 2.75 -6.34
N ALA A 37 -28.80 1.60 -5.74
CA ALA A 37 -30.01 1.45 -4.94
C ALA A 37 -29.95 2.30 -3.64
N ALA A 38 -28.77 2.44 -3.04
CA ALA A 38 -28.56 3.32 -1.91
C ALA A 38 -28.79 4.78 -2.30
N LEU A 39 -28.23 5.24 -3.42
CA LEU A 39 -28.44 6.58 -3.97
C LEU A 39 -29.92 6.88 -4.25
N ASP A 40 -30.67 5.94 -4.81
CA ASP A 40 -32.11 6.14 -5.07
C ASP A 40 -32.90 6.35 -3.78
N VAL A 41 -32.61 5.53 -2.75
CA VAL A 41 -33.25 5.65 -1.43
C VAL A 41 -32.89 7.00 -0.77
N LEU A 42 -31.64 7.40 -0.83
CA LEU A 42 -31.16 8.66 -0.23
C LEU A 42 -31.74 9.89 -0.95
N ARG A 43 -31.86 9.87 -2.28
CA ARG A 43 -32.46 10.94 -3.06
C ARG A 43 -33.96 11.10 -2.76
N GLU A 44 -34.68 9.98 -2.62
CA GLU A 44 -36.07 9.98 -2.17
C GLU A 44 -36.19 10.63 -0.78
N ALA A 45 -35.31 10.21 0.15
CA ALA A 45 -35.30 10.71 1.53
C ALA A 45 -34.97 12.20 1.61
N ILE A 46 -34.00 12.71 0.84
CA ILE A 46 -33.65 14.14 0.77
C ILE A 46 -34.83 14.96 0.24
N GLY A 47 -35.62 14.41 -0.68
CA GLY A 47 -36.84 15.06 -1.15
C GLY A 47 -37.87 15.30 -0.02
N ILE A 48 -37.85 14.48 1.03
CA ILE A 48 -38.75 14.57 2.19
C ILE A 48 -38.06 15.32 3.34
N PHE A 49 -36.76 15.04 3.58
CA PHE A 49 -35.96 15.57 4.68
C PHE A 49 -34.71 16.33 4.18
N PRO A 50 -34.87 17.47 3.50
CA PRO A 50 -33.74 18.15 2.85
C PRO A 50 -32.71 18.75 3.83
N GLN A 51 -33.03 18.82 5.13
CA GLN A 51 -32.17 19.36 6.17
C GLN A 51 -31.47 18.25 7.01
N ALA A 52 -31.63 16.99 6.63
CA ALA A 52 -31.00 15.86 7.32
C ALA A 52 -29.58 15.66 6.79
N ALA A 53 -28.58 16.11 7.55
CA ALA A 53 -27.17 16.10 7.13
C ALA A 53 -26.67 14.69 6.80
N GLU A 54 -27.09 13.70 7.60
CA GLU A 54 -26.74 12.29 7.46
C GLU A 54 -27.13 11.72 6.09
N LEU A 55 -28.21 12.19 5.46
CA LEU A 55 -28.63 11.74 4.13
C LEU A 55 -27.69 12.25 3.03
N HIS A 56 -27.28 13.53 3.12
CA HIS A 56 -26.30 14.11 2.19
C HIS A 56 -24.93 13.45 2.33
N ILE A 57 -24.51 13.13 3.57
CA ILE A 57 -23.27 12.40 3.87
C ILE A 57 -23.36 10.98 3.30
N GLY A 58 -24.50 10.29 3.45
CA GLY A 58 -24.73 8.98 2.84
C GLY A 58 -24.62 9.01 1.31
N VAL A 59 -25.20 10.03 0.65
CA VAL A 59 -25.03 10.26 -0.79
C VAL A 59 -23.56 10.43 -1.17
N ALA A 60 -22.81 11.19 -0.33
CA ALA A 60 -21.40 11.44 -0.58
C ALA A 60 -20.57 10.14 -0.52
N TYR A 61 -20.80 9.30 0.48
CA TYR A 61 -20.12 7.99 0.58
C TYR A 61 -20.50 7.06 -0.58
N ALA A 62 -21.77 7.03 -0.98
CA ALA A 62 -22.19 6.22 -2.13
C ALA A 62 -21.53 6.68 -3.45
N HIS A 63 -21.38 7.99 -3.67
CA HIS A 63 -20.60 8.52 -4.79
C HIS A 63 -19.11 8.22 -4.67
N LEU A 64 -18.54 8.30 -3.46
CA LEU A 64 -17.13 7.97 -3.21
C LEU A 64 -16.83 6.50 -3.52
N ALA A 65 -17.72 5.58 -3.11
CA ALA A 65 -17.59 4.15 -3.40
C ALA A 65 -17.68 3.82 -4.91
N ARG A 66 -18.29 4.71 -5.70
CA ARG A 66 -18.35 4.62 -7.16
C ARG A 66 -17.21 5.37 -7.86
N ASP A 67 -16.26 5.90 -7.09
CA ASP A 67 -15.17 6.77 -7.55
C ASP A 67 -15.65 8.06 -8.26
N GLU A 68 -16.86 8.52 -7.97
CA GLU A 68 -17.46 9.74 -8.48
C GLU A 68 -17.06 10.94 -7.63
N ILE A 69 -15.77 11.26 -7.60
CA ILE A 69 -15.10 12.16 -6.66
C ILE A 69 -15.72 13.56 -6.62
N ALA A 70 -16.11 14.13 -7.78
CA ALA A 70 -16.69 15.47 -7.84
C ALA A 70 -18.08 15.53 -7.15
N TRP A 71 -18.89 14.49 -7.34
CA TRP A 71 -20.21 14.37 -6.70
C TRP A 71 -20.07 14.11 -5.20
N ALA A 72 -19.13 13.24 -4.80
CA ALA A 72 -18.82 13.01 -3.39
C ALA A 72 -18.41 14.30 -2.69
N LEU A 73 -17.48 15.08 -3.28
CA LEU A 73 -17.03 16.36 -2.74
C LEU A 73 -18.20 17.35 -2.56
N GLN A 74 -19.10 17.43 -3.52
CA GLN A 74 -20.26 18.32 -3.42
C GLN A 74 -21.18 17.88 -2.29
N SER A 75 -21.54 16.60 -2.22
CA SER A 75 -22.50 16.07 -1.24
C SER A 75 -21.94 16.14 0.19
N PHE A 76 -20.62 15.91 0.40
CA PHE A 76 -20.01 16.15 1.72
C PHE A 76 -20.08 17.63 2.12
N ASN A 77 -19.84 18.57 1.20
CA ASN A 77 -19.96 19.99 1.51
C ASN A 77 -21.42 20.38 1.83
N GLU A 78 -22.42 19.78 1.14
CA GLU A 78 -23.84 19.99 1.45
C GLU A 78 -24.19 19.48 2.86
N GLY A 79 -23.78 18.25 3.22
CA GLY A 79 -23.98 17.69 4.55
C GLY A 79 -23.32 18.53 5.64
N LEU A 80 -22.06 18.90 5.44
CA LEU A 80 -21.30 19.73 6.40
C LEU A 80 -21.78 21.20 6.47
N ALA A 81 -22.48 21.69 5.45
CA ALA A 81 -23.16 22.99 5.54
C ALA A 81 -24.36 22.94 6.50
N LEU A 82 -25.02 21.80 6.61
CA LEU A 82 -26.11 21.55 7.54
C LEU A 82 -25.59 21.24 8.94
N GLU A 83 -24.56 20.40 9.05
CA GLU A 83 -23.94 19.99 10.31
C GLU A 83 -22.41 20.08 10.22
N PRO A 84 -21.80 21.24 10.54
CA PRO A 84 -20.37 21.48 10.36
C PRO A 84 -19.44 20.61 11.20
N ASN A 85 -19.94 20.03 12.27
CA ASN A 85 -19.17 19.21 13.22
C ASN A 85 -19.49 17.72 13.09
N ASN A 86 -20.11 17.29 12.00
CA ASN A 86 -20.38 15.90 11.76
C ASN A 86 -19.07 15.16 11.45
N GLU A 87 -18.69 14.21 12.28
CA GLU A 87 -17.42 13.49 12.24
C GLU A 87 -17.29 12.64 10.97
N ASP A 88 -18.36 11.93 10.59
CA ASP A 88 -18.39 11.11 9.37
C ASP A 88 -18.24 11.99 8.11
N GLY A 89 -18.92 13.12 8.10
CA GLY A 89 -18.81 14.10 7.02
C GLY A 89 -17.40 14.68 6.91
N LEU A 90 -16.75 14.97 8.04
CA LEU A 90 -15.37 15.45 8.07
C LEU A 90 -14.39 14.36 7.63
N ALA A 91 -14.59 13.11 8.05
CA ALA A 91 -13.75 11.98 7.65
C ALA A 91 -13.84 11.73 6.14
N GLY A 92 -15.06 11.64 5.60
CA GLY A 92 -15.29 11.43 4.18
C GLY A 92 -14.81 12.60 3.32
N LEU A 93 -15.02 13.86 3.75
CA LEU A 93 -14.46 15.02 3.05
C LEU A 93 -12.93 14.98 3.05
N GLY A 94 -12.31 14.59 4.17
CA GLY A 94 -10.87 14.40 4.27
C GLY A 94 -10.35 13.37 3.27
N GLU A 95 -11.02 12.22 3.17
CA GLU A 95 -10.68 11.16 2.22
C GLU A 95 -10.79 11.65 0.77
N VAL A 96 -11.88 12.33 0.40
CA VAL A 96 -12.02 12.92 -0.94
C VAL A 96 -10.92 13.95 -1.22
N LEU A 97 -10.55 14.79 -0.25
CA LEU A 97 -9.49 15.76 -0.38
C LEU A 97 -8.11 15.13 -0.60
N LEU A 98 -7.84 13.99 0.03
CA LEU A 98 -6.63 13.19 -0.23
C LEU A 98 -6.61 12.70 -1.69
N LYS A 99 -7.70 12.06 -2.14
CA LYS A 99 -7.83 11.57 -3.54
C LYS A 99 -7.64 12.67 -4.59
N VAL A 100 -8.01 13.92 -4.31
CA VAL A 100 -7.77 15.06 -5.21
C VAL A 100 -6.41 15.75 -4.98
N GLY A 101 -5.50 15.13 -4.24
CA GLY A 101 -4.14 15.64 -4.02
C GLY A 101 -4.06 16.89 -3.14
N LYS A 102 -4.96 17.03 -2.16
CA LYS A 102 -5.00 18.17 -1.21
C LYS A 102 -4.80 17.73 0.25
N PRO A 103 -3.66 17.09 0.58
CA PRO A 103 -3.42 16.52 1.90
C PRO A 103 -3.50 17.56 3.04
N ASP A 104 -3.00 18.78 2.85
CA ASP A 104 -3.08 19.83 3.88
C ASP A 104 -4.52 20.18 4.27
N ARG A 105 -5.45 20.11 3.33
CA ARG A 105 -6.87 20.36 3.60
C ARG A 105 -7.52 19.17 4.26
N ALA A 106 -7.17 17.95 3.85
CA ALA A 106 -7.64 16.72 4.47
C ALA A 106 -7.22 16.66 5.95
N LEU A 107 -5.96 16.97 6.24
CA LEU A 107 -5.44 17.01 7.61
C LEU A 107 -6.19 18.03 8.49
N LYS A 108 -6.69 19.12 7.93
CA LYS A 108 -7.56 20.06 8.70
C LYS A 108 -8.87 19.42 9.09
N CYS A 109 -9.49 18.62 8.21
CA CYS A 109 -10.71 17.87 8.53
C CYS A 109 -10.43 16.84 9.64
N PHE A 110 -9.37 16.06 9.52
CA PHE A 110 -9.00 15.04 10.51
C PHE A 110 -8.62 15.67 11.87
N ASN A 111 -7.90 16.77 11.88
CA ASN A 111 -7.60 17.51 13.12
C ASN A 111 -8.86 18.11 13.76
N ALA A 112 -9.86 18.49 12.95
CA ALA A 112 -11.16 18.94 13.50
C ALA A 112 -11.87 17.79 14.23
N ILE A 113 -11.84 16.57 13.69
CA ILE A 113 -12.39 15.36 14.36
C ILE A 113 -11.72 15.16 15.74
N LEU A 114 -10.37 15.26 15.79
CA LEU A 114 -9.64 15.13 17.05
C LEU A 114 -10.01 16.25 18.05
N ALA A 115 -10.21 17.48 17.56
CA ALA A 115 -10.60 18.63 18.37
C ALA A 115 -12.04 18.52 18.91
N LEU A 116 -12.92 17.82 18.20
CA LEU A 116 -14.29 17.51 18.62
C LEU A 116 -14.34 16.42 19.71
N GLY A 117 -13.24 15.72 19.96
CA GLY A 117 -13.14 14.73 21.03
C GLY A 117 -13.27 13.27 20.59
N PHE A 118 -13.34 12.97 19.29
CA PHE A 118 -13.49 11.61 18.75
C PHE A 118 -12.19 10.79 18.72
N ARG A 119 -11.20 11.18 19.54
CA ARG A 119 -9.88 10.51 19.59
C ARG A 119 -9.97 9.03 20.02
N GLU A 120 -10.97 8.68 20.84
CA GLU A 120 -11.16 7.32 21.36
C GLU A 120 -12.09 6.48 20.47
N ASP A 121 -12.63 7.08 19.40
CA ASP A 121 -13.44 6.35 18.42
C ASP A 121 -12.54 5.50 17.54
N HIS A 122 -12.55 4.18 17.82
CA HIS A 122 -11.71 3.20 17.14
C HIS A 122 -11.95 3.18 15.63
N ASP A 123 -13.21 3.05 15.22
CA ASP A 123 -13.57 2.85 13.82
C ASP A 123 -13.23 4.08 12.99
N LEU A 124 -13.54 5.27 13.53
CA LEU A 124 -13.24 6.53 12.88
C LEU A 124 -11.74 6.79 12.76
N MET A 125 -10.94 6.53 13.80
CA MET A 125 -9.49 6.69 13.76
C MET A 125 -8.86 5.71 12.78
N GLN A 126 -9.35 4.47 12.76
CA GLN A 126 -8.91 3.44 11.82
C GLN A 126 -9.24 3.84 10.37
N GLN A 127 -10.44 4.35 10.11
CA GLN A 127 -10.85 4.85 8.79
C GLN A 127 -9.92 5.97 8.31
N VAL A 128 -9.67 6.97 9.15
CA VAL A 128 -8.77 8.09 8.82
C VAL A 128 -7.35 7.59 8.54
N GLY A 129 -6.82 6.71 9.40
CA GLY A 129 -5.49 6.11 9.23
C GLY A 129 -5.37 5.38 7.90
N ARG A 130 -6.36 4.57 7.54
CA ARG A 130 -6.40 3.86 6.25
C ARG A 130 -6.51 4.79 5.05
N ALA A 131 -7.31 5.86 5.14
CA ALA A 131 -7.41 6.84 4.08
C ALA A 131 -6.07 7.54 3.83
N LEU A 132 -5.37 7.95 4.89
CA LEU A 132 -4.04 8.54 4.82
C LEU A 132 -3.00 7.56 4.24
N PHE A 133 -3.05 6.30 4.67
CA PHE A 133 -2.13 5.26 4.20
C PHE A 133 -2.29 5.00 2.69
N ARG A 134 -3.54 4.84 2.21
CA ARG A 134 -3.83 4.62 0.78
C ARG A 134 -3.28 5.73 -0.12
N GLU A 135 -3.33 6.96 0.36
CA GLU A 135 -2.86 8.13 -0.40
C GLU A 135 -1.40 8.51 -0.10
N GLY A 136 -0.65 7.60 0.54
CA GLY A 136 0.79 7.74 0.74
C GLY A 136 1.22 8.72 1.84
N VAL A 137 0.29 9.18 2.68
CA VAL A 137 0.58 10.11 3.80
C VAL A 137 0.94 9.30 5.05
N PHE A 138 2.00 8.48 4.95
CA PHE A 138 2.32 7.41 5.91
C PHE A 138 2.65 7.92 7.33
N ASP A 139 3.34 9.06 7.48
CA ASP A 139 3.65 9.62 8.80
C ASP A 139 2.38 9.91 9.59
N HIS A 140 1.39 10.55 8.96
CA HIS A 140 0.14 10.85 9.61
C HIS A 140 -0.73 9.60 9.79
N ALA A 141 -0.71 8.66 8.84
CA ALA A 141 -1.39 7.37 9.00
C ALA A 141 -0.90 6.66 10.26
N ARG A 142 0.42 6.60 10.48
CA ARG A 142 1.03 6.05 11.68
C ARG A 142 0.48 6.73 12.95
N ASP A 143 0.44 8.06 12.98
CA ASP A 143 -0.04 8.80 14.15
C ASP A 143 -1.50 8.44 14.50
N PHE A 144 -2.37 8.24 13.51
CA PHE A 144 -3.76 7.80 13.74
C PHE A 144 -3.84 6.35 14.21
N PHE A 145 -3.06 5.42 13.65
CA PHE A 145 -3.04 4.04 14.12
C PHE A 145 -2.47 3.92 15.54
N GLU A 146 -1.52 4.78 15.93
CA GLU A 146 -1.03 4.87 17.31
C GLU A 146 -2.16 5.30 18.28
N LEU A 147 -3.04 6.23 17.89
CA LEU A 147 -4.21 6.59 18.69
C LEU A 147 -5.13 5.40 18.90
N VAL A 148 -5.36 4.58 17.88
CA VAL A 148 -6.15 3.36 18.00
C VAL A 148 -5.53 2.43 19.03
N LEU A 149 -4.23 2.14 18.98
CA LEU A 149 -3.56 1.24 19.92
C LEU A 149 -3.46 1.79 21.34
N VAL A 150 -3.46 3.12 21.52
CA VAL A 150 -3.53 3.72 22.87
C VAL A 150 -4.89 3.43 23.51
N ALA A 151 -5.98 3.50 22.74
CA ALA A 151 -7.33 3.20 23.22
C ALA A 151 -7.61 1.67 23.27
N HIS A 152 -7.11 0.92 22.30
CA HIS A 152 -7.34 -0.51 22.10
C HIS A 152 -6.03 -1.26 21.87
N PRO A 153 -5.25 -1.55 22.93
CA PRO A 153 -3.93 -2.19 22.83
C PRO A 153 -3.95 -3.61 22.26
N ASP A 154 -5.12 -4.23 22.21
CA ASP A 154 -5.40 -5.57 21.68
C ASP A 154 -5.90 -5.58 20.22
N SER A 155 -5.87 -4.43 19.54
CA SER A 155 -6.23 -4.35 18.13
C SER A 155 -5.12 -4.90 17.24
N ALA A 156 -5.26 -6.16 16.81
CA ALA A 156 -4.35 -6.78 15.85
C ALA A 156 -4.25 -5.97 14.55
N GLU A 157 -5.40 -5.50 14.05
CA GLU A 157 -5.49 -4.71 12.84
C GLU A 157 -4.72 -3.38 12.94
N ALA A 158 -4.85 -2.64 14.04
CA ALA A 158 -4.11 -1.39 14.22
C ALA A 158 -2.60 -1.64 14.31
N ALA A 159 -2.18 -2.73 14.99
CA ALA A 159 -0.79 -3.14 15.04
C ALA A 159 -0.25 -3.49 13.64
N ALA A 160 -1.01 -4.24 12.83
CA ALA A 160 -0.65 -4.55 11.45
C ALA A 160 -0.51 -3.27 10.61
N CYS A 161 -1.49 -2.35 10.67
CA CYS A 161 -1.46 -1.07 9.95
C CYS A 161 -0.26 -0.20 10.36
N LEU A 162 0.14 -0.21 11.64
CA LEU A 162 1.38 0.43 12.09
C LEU A 162 2.62 -0.20 11.46
N GLY A 163 2.64 -1.54 11.38
CA GLY A 163 3.69 -2.28 10.71
C GLY A 163 3.81 -1.89 9.24
N TYR A 164 2.69 -1.80 8.53
CA TYR A 164 2.63 -1.38 7.12
C TYR A 164 3.14 0.05 6.94
N ALA A 165 2.68 0.98 7.78
CA ALA A 165 3.10 2.38 7.72
C ALA A 165 4.60 2.53 8.01
N ALA A 166 5.13 1.83 9.02
CA ALA A 166 6.56 1.82 9.35
C ALA A 166 7.41 1.31 8.18
N HIS A 167 6.99 0.21 7.54
CA HIS A 167 7.68 -0.31 6.35
C HIS A 167 7.70 0.69 5.19
N ARG A 168 6.56 1.33 4.91
CA ARG A 168 6.47 2.36 3.86
C ARG A 168 7.35 3.58 4.15
N LEU A 169 7.61 3.88 5.42
CA LEU A 169 8.52 4.93 5.87
C LEU A 169 10.00 4.49 5.87
N GLY A 170 10.29 3.22 5.60
CA GLY A 170 11.62 2.64 5.61
C GLY A 170 12.15 2.28 7.01
N ASP A 171 11.28 2.26 8.02
CA ASP A 171 11.61 1.78 9.37
C ASP A 171 11.23 0.29 9.52
N ASP A 172 12.02 -0.57 8.87
CA ASP A 172 11.79 -2.01 8.85
C ASP A 172 11.91 -2.64 10.26
N ALA A 173 12.70 -2.04 11.15
CA ALA A 173 12.83 -2.51 12.52
C ALA A 173 11.50 -2.31 13.30
N SER A 174 10.86 -1.18 13.16
CA SER A 174 9.53 -0.94 13.74
C SER A 174 8.45 -1.76 13.04
N ALA A 175 8.53 -1.90 11.70
CA ALA A 175 7.61 -2.72 10.92
C ALA A 175 7.59 -4.17 11.44
N MET A 176 8.76 -4.81 11.56
CA MET A 176 8.86 -6.17 12.09
C MET A 176 8.31 -6.31 13.51
N ARG A 177 8.52 -5.30 14.38
CA ARG A 177 7.97 -5.36 15.75
C ARG A 177 6.45 -5.34 15.75
N TRP A 178 5.86 -4.41 14.99
CA TRP A 178 4.42 -4.23 14.96
C TRP A 178 3.71 -5.37 14.25
N LEU A 179 4.27 -5.88 13.15
CA LEU A 179 3.71 -7.04 12.45
C LEU A 179 3.77 -8.30 13.31
N ARG A 180 4.85 -8.53 14.07
CA ARG A 180 4.90 -9.63 15.04
C ARG A 180 3.88 -9.46 16.15
N CYS A 181 3.71 -8.24 16.68
CA CYS A 181 2.67 -7.95 17.66
C CYS A 181 1.26 -8.24 17.10
N ALA A 182 0.98 -7.85 15.87
CA ALA A 182 -0.29 -8.18 15.20
C ALA A 182 -0.50 -9.69 15.11
N LEU A 183 0.52 -10.44 14.71
CA LEU A 183 0.46 -11.90 14.60
C LEU A 183 0.42 -12.64 15.95
N GLU A 184 0.90 -12.03 17.04
CA GLU A 184 0.69 -12.54 18.40
C GLU A 184 -0.76 -12.39 18.84
N LEU A 185 -1.46 -11.34 18.37
CA LEU A 185 -2.88 -11.09 18.65
C LEU A 185 -3.80 -11.88 17.72
N ASP A 186 -3.49 -11.93 16.44
CA ASP A 186 -4.17 -12.74 15.42
C ASP A 186 -3.17 -13.44 14.51
N SER A 187 -2.88 -14.70 14.81
CA SER A 187 -1.94 -15.52 14.04
C SER A 187 -2.43 -15.87 12.63
N ASN A 188 -3.71 -15.66 12.33
CA ASN A 188 -4.32 -15.99 11.04
C ASN A 188 -4.43 -14.77 10.12
N ASP A 189 -3.92 -13.61 10.52
CA ASP A 189 -3.88 -12.43 9.66
C ASP A 189 -2.90 -12.67 8.50
N ALA A 190 -3.46 -13.09 7.37
CA ALA A 190 -2.68 -13.39 6.16
C ALA A 190 -1.99 -12.15 5.59
N GLU A 191 -2.60 -10.97 5.70
CA GLU A 191 -2.00 -9.73 5.23
C GLU A 191 -0.76 -9.37 6.07
N ALA A 192 -0.83 -9.47 7.40
CA ALA A 192 0.32 -9.28 8.28
C ALA A 192 1.43 -10.31 8.02
N GLN A 193 1.08 -11.58 7.75
CA GLN A 193 2.03 -12.62 7.33
C GLN A 193 2.76 -12.23 6.04
N ILE A 194 2.01 -11.78 5.03
CA ILE A 194 2.55 -11.36 3.73
C ILE A 194 3.49 -10.16 3.89
N TYR A 195 3.08 -9.14 4.65
CA TYR A 195 3.92 -7.96 4.88
C TYR A 195 5.19 -8.30 5.66
N LEU A 196 5.09 -9.12 6.72
CA LEU A 196 6.27 -9.54 7.47
C LEU A 196 7.22 -10.37 6.60
N GLY A 197 6.68 -11.28 5.79
CA GLY A 197 7.45 -12.02 4.80
C GLY A 197 8.19 -11.08 3.82
N ASN A 198 7.52 -10.03 3.35
CA ASN A 198 8.14 -9.04 2.47
C ASN A 198 9.27 -8.26 3.16
N VAL A 199 9.05 -7.79 4.39
CA VAL A 199 10.08 -7.06 5.16
C VAL A 199 11.30 -7.94 5.43
N LEU A 200 11.09 -9.21 5.79
CA LEU A 200 12.17 -10.18 6.01
C LEU A 200 12.92 -10.49 4.71
N TYR A 201 12.20 -10.62 3.60
CA TYR A 201 12.81 -10.82 2.28
C TYR A 201 13.73 -9.66 1.91
N ASP A 202 13.27 -8.41 2.08
CA ASP A 202 14.05 -7.20 1.79
C ASP A 202 15.26 -7.07 2.74
N GLY A 203 15.12 -7.55 3.97
CA GLY A 203 16.21 -7.68 4.96
C GLY A 203 17.21 -8.82 4.67
N GLY A 204 16.91 -9.69 3.70
CA GLY A 204 17.74 -10.86 3.35
C GLY A 204 17.53 -12.09 4.24
N ASP A 205 16.57 -12.06 5.15
CA ASP A 205 16.14 -13.23 5.94
C ASP A 205 15.15 -14.07 5.12
N PHE A 206 15.68 -14.85 4.19
CA PHE A 206 14.89 -15.63 3.24
C PHE A 206 14.20 -16.83 3.90
N ASP A 207 14.81 -17.43 4.94
CA ASP A 207 14.20 -18.52 5.69
C ASP A 207 12.98 -18.01 6.47
N GLY A 208 13.12 -16.89 7.19
CA GLY A 208 12.02 -16.25 7.90
C GLY A 208 10.91 -15.78 6.94
N ALA A 209 11.28 -15.17 5.80
CA ALA A 209 10.30 -14.76 4.79
C ALA A 209 9.48 -15.94 4.27
N LEU A 210 10.13 -17.08 3.99
CA LEU A 210 9.47 -18.29 3.50
C LEU A 210 8.51 -18.88 4.55
N GLU A 211 8.88 -18.89 5.84
CA GLU A 211 8.02 -19.38 6.93
C GLU A 211 6.70 -18.59 6.98
N HIS A 212 6.77 -17.26 6.86
CA HIS A 212 5.59 -16.40 6.86
C HIS A 212 4.75 -16.57 5.59
N PHE A 213 5.36 -16.65 4.42
CA PHE A 213 4.63 -16.93 3.18
C PHE A 213 4.00 -18.34 3.17
N ASP A 214 4.67 -19.37 3.73
CA ASP A 214 4.13 -20.73 3.86
C ASP A 214 2.88 -20.77 4.78
N SER A 215 2.69 -19.77 5.64
CA SER A 215 1.50 -19.65 6.51
C SER A 215 0.28 -19.06 5.78
N THR A 216 0.42 -18.70 4.49
CA THR A 216 -0.63 -18.12 3.66
C THR A 216 -1.03 -19.04 2.52
N SER A 217 -2.12 -18.70 1.83
CA SER A 217 -2.56 -19.38 0.61
C SER A 217 -2.40 -18.45 -0.62
N PRO A 218 -2.34 -18.98 -1.85
CA PRO A 218 -2.26 -18.15 -3.05
C PRO A 218 -3.38 -17.11 -3.16
N GLN A 219 -4.60 -17.44 -2.63
CA GLN A 219 -5.77 -16.57 -2.69
C GLN A 219 -5.70 -15.39 -1.72
N ASP A 220 -4.89 -15.47 -0.66
CA ASP A 220 -4.69 -14.38 0.29
C ASP A 220 -3.87 -13.22 -0.32
N HIS A 221 -3.17 -13.51 -1.42
CA HIS A 221 -2.35 -12.54 -2.11
C HIS A 221 -3.15 -11.77 -3.16
N MET A 222 -3.33 -10.48 -2.90
CA MET A 222 -4.01 -9.54 -3.81
C MET A 222 -3.04 -8.83 -4.75
N GLU A 223 -1.75 -8.88 -4.46
CA GLU A 223 -0.66 -8.27 -5.25
C GLU A 223 0.36 -9.33 -5.67
N GLU A 224 1.03 -9.09 -6.79
CA GLU A 224 1.95 -10.04 -7.41
C GLU A 224 3.29 -10.16 -6.66
N LEU A 225 3.73 -9.10 -5.95
CA LEU A 225 5.08 -9.01 -5.39
C LEU A 225 5.42 -10.16 -4.44
N ALA A 226 4.57 -10.42 -3.45
CA ALA A 226 4.80 -11.48 -2.47
C ALA A 226 4.72 -12.87 -3.09
N LEU A 227 3.77 -13.09 -4.04
CA LEU A 227 3.67 -14.32 -4.80
C LEU A 227 4.96 -14.60 -5.60
N TRP A 228 5.47 -13.57 -6.26
CA TRP A 228 6.70 -13.67 -7.02
C TRP A 228 7.89 -14.01 -6.11
N ARG A 229 8.01 -13.34 -4.96
CA ARG A 229 9.06 -13.59 -3.96
C ARG A 229 8.98 -15.02 -3.43
N TYR A 230 7.78 -15.49 -3.09
CA TYR A 230 7.56 -16.86 -2.64
C TYR A 230 8.00 -17.88 -3.70
N VAL A 231 7.53 -17.75 -4.93
CA VAL A 231 7.91 -18.64 -6.04
C VAL A 231 9.43 -18.63 -6.25
N ALA A 232 10.05 -17.43 -6.17
CA ALA A 232 11.50 -17.30 -6.29
C ALA A 232 12.25 -18.04 -5.18
N LEU A 233 11.80 -17.91 -3.92
CA LEU A 233 12.38 -18.62 -2.78
C LEU A 233 12.24 -20.12 -2.92
N LYS A 234 11.06 -20.65 -3.23
CA LYS A 234 10.83 -22.09 -3.41
C LYS A 234 11.74 -22.65 -4.52
N LYS A 235 11.86 -21.95 -5.64
CA LYS A 235 12.72 -22.39 -6.76
C LYS A 235 14.20 -22.34 -6.40
N SER A 236 14.67 -21.31 -5.71
CA SER A 236 16.07 -21.15 -5.37
C SER A 236 16.54 -22.04 -4.24
N MET A 237 15.73 -22.15 -3.16
CA MET A 237 16.12 -22.88 -1.95
C MET A 237 15.88 -24.40 -2.08
N TYR A 238 14.76 -24.80 -2.70
CA TYR A 238 14.39 -26.22 -2.82
C TYR A 238 14.64 -26.79 -4.21
N ARG A 239 15.11 -25.97 -5.18
CA ARG A 239 15.36 -26.35 -6.58
C ARG A 239 14.12 -26.90 -7.29
N LEU A 240 12.95 -26.36 -6.95
CA LEU A 240 11.67 -26.73 -7.55
C LEU A 240 11.49 -26.03 -8.90
N ASP A 241 10.81 -26.69 -9.83
CA ASP A 241 10.40 -26.09 -11.11
C ASP A 241 9.03 -25.40 -10.98
N ALA A 242 8.66 -24.61 -12.00
CA ALA A 242 7.41 -23.85 -11.99
C ALA A 242 6.14 -24.74 -12.06
N ASP A 243 6.27 -25.95 -12.54
CA ASP A 243 5.24 -26.98 -12.68
C ASP A 243 5.20 -27.95 -11.48
N ASP A 244 6.09 -27.75 -10.50
CA ASP A 244 6.06 -28.52 -9.27
C ASP A 244 4.73 -28.30 -8.53
N PRO A 245 4.09 -29.36 -8.00
CA PRO A 245 2.82 -29.27 -7.28
C PRO A 245 2.80 -28.24 -6.14
N ASP A 246 3.93 -28.02 -5.47
CA ASP A 246 4.04 -27.07 -4.36
C ASP A 246 4.14 -25.60 -4.84
N VAL A 247 4.56 -25.38 -6.08
CA VAL A 247 4.78 -24.05 -6.67
C VAL A 247 3.66 -23.67 -7.64
N LEU A 248 3.11 -24.63 -8.36
CA LEU A 248 2.14 -24.41 -9.43
C LEU A 248 0.90 -23.58 -9.02
N PRO A 249 0.27 -23.77 -7.82
CA PRO A 249 -0.88 -22.94 -7.40
C PRO A 249 -0.53 -21.46 -7.31
N TRP A 250 0.68 -21.13 -6.87
CA TRP A 250 1.19 -19.77 -6.72
C TRP A 250 1.50 -19.13 -8.08
N VAL A 251 2.05 -19.91 -9.00
CA VAL A 251 2.28 -19.47 -10.39
C VAL A 251 0.94 -19.22 -11.10
N ASN A 252 -0.06 -20.07 -10.88
CA ASN A 252 -1.39 -19.88 -11.43
C ASN A 252 -2.03 -18.59 -10.91
N ARG A 253 -1.89 -18.31 -9.61
CA ARG A 253 -2.41 -17.07 -9.01
C ARG A 253 -1.72 -15.83 -9.59
N LEU A 254 -0.40 -15.86 -9.80
CA LEU A 254 0.33 -14.81 -10.50
C LEU A 254 -0.25 -14.54 -11.91
N GLN A 255 -0.54 -15.63 -12.66
CA GLN A 255 -1.12 -15.50 -13.99
C GLN A 255 -2.55 -14.93 -13.96
N GLU A 256 -3.34 -15.30 -12.96
CA GLU A 256 -4.69 -14.74 -12.75
C GLU A 256 -4.64 -13.23 -12.51
N LEU A 257 -3.77 -12.77 -11.59
CA LEU A 257 -3.61 -11.35 -11.30
C LEU A 257 -3.14 -10.58 -12.54
N ALA A 258 -2.13 -11.08 -13.22
CA ALA A 258 -1.63 -10.47 -14.47
C ALA A 258 -2.72 -10.42 -15.58
N ALA A 259 -3.59 -11.43 -15.65
CA ALA A 259 -4.69 -11.45 -16.60
C ALA A 259 -5.82 -10.47 -16.25
N ALA A 260 -5.99 -10.18 -14.95
CA ALA A 260 -7.01 -9.26 -14.43
C ALA A 260 -6.66 -7.78 -14.65
N MET A 261 -5.40 -7.46 -15.03
CA MET A 261 -5.02 -6.08 -15.37
C MET A 261 -5.91 -5.54 -16.48
N SER A 262 -6.39 -4.31 -16.31
CA SER A 262 -7.22 -3.64 -17.32
C SER A 262 -6.43 -3.43 -18.62
N ALA A 263 -7.15 -3.20 -19.73
CA ALA A 263 -6.50 -2.88 -21.01
C ALA A 263 -5.70 -1.56 -20.90
N ASP A 264 -6.19 -0.62 -20.09
CA ASP A 264 -5.52 0.67 -19.87
C ASP A 264 -4.25 0.50 -19.06
N ASP A 265 -4.25 -0.35 -18.01
CA ASP A 265 -3.06 -0.67 -17.23
C ASP A 265 -2.00 -1.38 -18.08
N LYS A 266 -2.43 -2.30 -18.96
CA LYS A 266 -1.52 -2.96 -19.91
C LYS A 266 -0.89 -1.97 -20.88
N MET A 267 -1.68 -1.04 -21.41
CA MET A 267 -1.20 0.00 -22.31
C MET A 267 -0.25 0.96 -21.57
N LEU A 268 -0.54 1.32 -20.32
CA LEU A 268 0.35 2.13 -19.48
C LEU A 268 1.67 1.40 -19.20
N ALA A 269 1.63 0.12 -18.84
CA ALA A 269 2.82 -0.70 -18.64
C ALA A 269 3.68 -0.83 -19.92
N GLU A 270 3.04 -0.96 -21.09
CA GLU A 270 3.76 -0.97 -22.37
C GLU A 270 4.41 0.39 -22.69
N ILE A 271 3.70 1.50 -22.39
CA ILE A 271 4.25 2.86 -22.56
C ILE A 271 5.44 3.06 -21.62
N GLU A 272 5.30 2.71 -20.34
CA GLU A 272 6.36 2.82 -19.34
C GLU A 272 7.59 2.01 -19.70
N ALA A 273 7.40 0.79 -20.23
CA ALA A 273 8.47 -0.07 -20.71
C ALA A 273 9.23 0.52 -21.93
N THR A 274 8.63 1.47 -22.66
CA THR A 274 9.25 2.15 -23.81
C THR A 274 9.89 3.49 -23.47
N LEU A 275 9.68 4.02 -22.24
CA LEU A 275 10.27 5.29 -21.81
C LEU A 275 11.77 5.10 -21.49
N PRO A 276 12.64 6.05 -21.87
CA PRO A 276 14.05 5.98 -21.50
C PRO A 276 14.20 6.07 -19.98
N ASP A 277 15.12 5.27 -19.42
CA ASP A 277 15.47 5.25 -18.01
C ASP A 277 15.61 6.66 -17.45
N GLY A 278 14.83 7.00 -16.44
CA GLY A 278 14.96 8.24 -15.67
C GLY A 278 13.72 9.13 -15.54
N THR A 279 12.59 8.79 -16.14
CA THR A 279 11.36 9.56 -16.00
C THR A 279 10.30 8.84 -15.16
N PHE A 280 10.17 9.24 -13.91
CA PHE A 280 8.98 9.10 -13.05
C PHE A 280 8.59 7.73 -12.49
N LEU A 281 9.47 6.78 -12.23
CA LEU A 281 9.09 5.59 -11.47
C LEU A 281 9.74 5.61 -10.08
N ASP A 282 8.90 5.45 -9.05
CA ASP A 282 9.37 5.11 -7.70
C ASP A 282 10.32 3.89 -7.82
N PRO A 283 11.56 3.94 -7.29
CA PRO A 283 12.48 2.81 -7.32
C PRO A 283 11.87 1.48 -6.87
N ARG A 284 10.84 1.53 -6.02
CA ARG A 284 10.08 0.36 -5.54
C ARG A 284 9.11 -0.20 -6.59
N GLN A 285 8.63 0.64 -7.53
CA GLN A 285 7.85 0.20 -8.69
C GLN A 285 8.74 -0.34 -9.81
N LEU A 286 9.98 0.17 -9.92
CA LEU A 286 10.97 -0.35 -10.88
C LEU A 286 11.33 -1.81 -10.61
N ASP A 287 11.43 -2.24 -9.35
CA ASP A 287 11.63 -3.66 -9.00
C ASP A 287 10.47 -4.54 -9.50
N PHE A 288 9.24 -4.03 -9.50
CA PHE A 288 8.06 -4.72 -10.02
C PHE A 288 8.12 -4.90 -11.54
N PHE A 289 8.46 -3.85 -12.30
CA PHE A 289 8.55 -3.93 -13.76
C PHE A 289 9.81 -4.67 -14.24
N ALA A 290 10.94 -4.54 -13.55
CA ALA A 290 12.15 -5.32 -13.82
C ALA A 290 11.90 -6.82 -13.62
N ALA A 291 11.06 -7.20 -12.67
CA ALA A 291 10.64 -8.57 -12.44
C ALA A 291 9.81 -9.15 -13.61
N GLN A 292 8.91 -8.37 -14.22
CA GLN A 292 8.12 -8.82 -15.37
C GLN A 292 8.96 -8.99 -16.65
N LEU A 293 9.94 -8.11 -16.86
CA LEU A 293 10.74 -8.10 -18.09
C LEU A 293 11.96 -9.02 -18.05
N SER A 294 12.40 -9.52 -16.87
CA SER A 294 13.67 -10.20 -16.70
C SER A 294 13.67 -11.34 -15.67
N LEU A 295 12.59 -12.12 -15.56
CA LEU A 295 12.53 -13.30 -14.67
C LEU A 295 13.83 -14.16 -14.65
N PRO A 296 14.54 -14.42 -15.77
CA PRO A 296 15.80 -15.15 -15.75
C PRO A 296 17.01 -14.32 -15.32
N GLN A 297 17.01 -12.98 -15.48
CA GLN A 297 18.15 -12.12 -15.14
C GLN A 297 18.14 -11.63 -13.70
N ALA A 298 17.00 -11.19 -13.16
CA ALA A 298 16.88 -10.79 -11.76
C ALA A 298 17.21 -11.94 -10.79
N MET A 299 16.86 -13.18 -11.16
CA MET A 299 17.25 -14.38 -10.39
C MET A 299 18.72 -14.74 -10.49
N ARG A 300 19.43 -14.36 -11.56
CA ARG A 300 20.88 -14.59 -11.67
C ARG A 300 21.68 -13.71 -10.72
N HIS A 301 21.13 -12.57 -10.29
CA HIS A 301 21.83 -11.59 -9.47
C HIS A 301 21.69 -11.80 -7.96
N ARG A 302 20.81 -12.70 -7.51
CA ARG A 302 20.63 -13.04 -6.08
C ARG A 302 20.86 -14.53 -5.80
N ARG A 303 22.02 -15.06 -6.20
CA ARG A 303 22.52 -16.27 -5.54
C ARG A 303 22.96 -15.86 -4.14
N ALA A 304 22.13 -16.13 -3.17
CA ALA A 304 22.49 -16.04 -1.77
C ALA A 304 23.78 -16.86 -1.57
N GLY A 305 24.91 -16.17 -1.31
CA GLY A 305 26.17 -16.81 -0.98
C GLY A 305 27.31 -16.69 -2.00
N GLU A 306 27.14 -16.13 -3.20
CA GLU A 306 28.33 -15.80 -4.01
C GLU A 306 28.95 -14.52 -3.45
N THR A 307 30.07 -14.70 -2.75
CA THR A 307 30.94 -13.61 -2.34
C THR A 307 31.96 -13.33 -3.42
N HIS A 308 32.22 -12.05 -3.66
CA HIS A 308 33.15 -11.57 -4.68
C HIS A 308 34.28 -10.80 -3.99
N ASP A 309 35.44 -10.79 -4.62
CA ASP A 309 36.60 -10.01 -4.19
C ASP A 309 36.80 -8.87 -5.19
N VAL A 310 36.81 -7.64 -4.71
CA VAL A 310 37.00 -6.45 -5.51
C VAL A 310 38.19 -5.66 -4.97
N THR A 311 39.16 -5.38 -5.82
CA THR A 311 40.36 -4.60 -5.45
C THR A 311 40.35 -3.24 -6.14
N MET A 312 40.39 -2.19 -5.37
CA MET A 312 40.50 -0.82 -5.86
C MET A 312 41.92 -0.53 -6.38
N LYS A 313 42.06 0.56 -7.15
CA LYS A 313 43.39 0.98 -7.68
C LYS A 313 44.45 1.28 -6.62
N ASP A 314 44.03 1.69 -5.47
CA ASP A 314 44.89 1.96 -4.29
C ASP A 314 45.33 0.69 -3.55
N GLY A 315 44.81 -0.48 -3.99
CA GLY A 315 45.15 -1.80 -3.41
C GLY A 315 44.24 -2.25 -2.27
N VAL A 316 43.22 -1.46 -1.94
CA VAL A 316 42.21 -1.88 -0.94
C VAL A 316 41.32 -2.94 -1.55
N THR A 317 41.09 -4.04 -0.80
CA THR A 317 40.25 -5.16 -1.26
C THR A 317 39.01 -5.27 -0.38
N TYR A 318 37.85 -5.36 -1.01
CA TYR A 318 36.55 -5.56 -0.39
C TYR A 318 36.02 -6.94 -0.73
N GLN A 319 35.35 -7.60 0.25
CA GLN A 319 34.82 -8.95 0.10
C GLN A 319 33.36 -9.01 0.54
N GLY A 320 32.54 -9.73 -0.21
CA GLY A 320 31.14 -9.93 0.13
C GLY A 320 30.24 -10.02 -1.11
N THR A 321 28.92 -9.90 -0.91
CA THR A 321 27.99 -9.71 -2.01
C THR A 321 28.22 -8.35 -2.68
N TRP A 322 27.74 -8.16 -3.90
CA TRP A 322 27.90 -6.88 -4.60
C TRP A 322 27.43 -5.67 -3.78
N GLU A 323 26.28 -5.78 -3.10
CA GLU A 323 25.75 -4.72 -2.24
C GLU A 323 26.64 -4.47 -1.01
N GLN A 324 27.12 -5.55 -0.37
CA GLN A 324 28.04 -5.43 0.76
C GLN A 324 29.36 -4.75 0.38
N ILE A 325 29.86 -5.06 -0.82
CA ILE A 325 31.06 -4.41 -1.34
C ILE A 325 30.82 -2.91 -1.57
N VAL A 326 29.68 -2.52 -2.21
CA VAL A 326 29.37 -1.10 -2.39
C VAL A 326 29.21 -0.39 -1.03
N LEU A 327 28.55 -1.02 -0.06
CA LEU A 327 28.42 -0.45 1.30
C LEU A 327 29.76 -0.28 2.00
N GLN A 328 30.71 -1.17 1.80
CA GLN A 328 32.07 -1.04 2.34
C GLN A 328 32.81 0.12 1.67
N ILE A 329 32.71 0.24 0.33
CA ILE A 329 33.31 1.35 -0.42
C ILE A 329 32.72 2.68 0.04
N VAL A 330 31.40 2.78 0.26
CA VAL A 330 30.73 3.99 0.77
C VAL A 330 31.26 4.40 2.13
N LYS A 331 31.54 3.45 3.02
CA LYS A 331 32.06 3.73 4.36
C LYS A 331 33.48 4.28 4.33
N ASP A 332 34.26 3.88 3.35
CA ASP A 332 35.67 4.27 3.21
C ASP A 332 35.86 5.48 2.28
N ASP A 333 34.78 5.98 1.64
CA ASP A 333 34.84 7.21 0.82
C ASP A 333 34.65 8.46 1.70
N ASP A 334 35.76 9.02 2.16
CA ASP A 334 35.81 10.26 2.97
C ASP A 334 35.18 11.48 2.27
N GLN A 335 34.95 11.43 0.98
CA GLN A 335 34.35 12.54 0.20
C GLN A 335 32.83 12.46 0.18
N TRP A 336 32.23 11.33 0.63
CA TRP A 336 30.79 11.17 0.67
C TRP A 336 30.17 11.71 1.96
N VAL A 337 29.35 12.74 1.85
CA VAL A 337 28.77 13.48 2.99
C VAL A 337 27.37 12.96 3.39
N GLY A 338 27.01 11.74 2.97
CA GLY A 338 25.75 11.09 3.34
C GLY A 338 24.69 11.14 2.24
N GLY A 339 23.77 10.17 2.30
CA GLY A 339 22.71 9.95 1.30
C GLY A 339 22.38 8.47 1.17
N SER A 340 21.47 8.12 0.26
CA SER A 340 21.14 6.73 -0.05
C SER A 340 22.26 6.07 -0.88
N LEU A 341 22.30 4.72 -0.86
CA LEU A 341 23.25 3.94 -1.68
C LEU A 341 23.10 4.26 -3.18
N ALA A 342 21.86 4.44 -3.64
CA ALA A 342 21.58 4.84 -5.02
C ALA A 342 22.19 6.20 -5.37
N GLN A 343 22.03 7.18 -4.50
CA GLN A 343 22.64 8.51 -4.70
C GLN A 343 24.17 8.44 -4.74
N TYR A 344 24.77 7.58 -3.91
CA TYR A 344 26.20 7.33 -3.96
C TYR A 344 26.64 6.76 -5.31
N MET A 345 25.96 5.70 -5.77
CA MET A 345 26.26 5.07 -7.05
C MET A 345 26.12 6.05 -8.24
N GLU A 346 25.09 6.89 -8.22
CA GLU A 346 24.91 7.93 -9.24
C GLU A 346 26.03 8.98 -9.22
N ASP A 347 26.44 9.43 -8.04
CA ASP A 347 27.52 10.43 -7.92
C ASP A 347 28.87 9.85 -8.37
N VAL A 348 29.19 8.62 -7.98
CA VAL A 348 30.39 7.93 -8.43
C VAL A 348 30.34 7.64 -9.94
N ALA A 349 29.19 7.21 -10.48
CA ALA A 349 29.01 7.00 -11.92
C ALA A 349 29.25 8.27 -12.72
N ARG A 350 28.73 9.42 -12.24
CA ARG A 350 28.98 10.74 -12.83
C ARG A 350 30.48 11.11 -12.81
N ARG A 351 31.12 10.99 -11.62
CA ARG A 351 32.56 11.25 -11.46
C ARG A 351 33.42 10.36 -12.35
N SER A 352 33.09 9.07 -12.43
CA SER A 352 33.78 8.11 -13.29
C SER A 352 33.67 8.48 -14.76
N ARG A 353 32.49 8.90 -15.22
CA ARG A 353 32.26 9.35 -16.59
C ARG A 353 33.08 10.59 -16.93
N GLU A 354 33.16 11.54 -15.99
CA GLU A 354 33.98 12.74 -16.17
C GLU A 354 35.47 12.44 -16.26
N GLN A 355 35.95 11.44 -15.52
CA GLN A 355 37.37 11.04 -15.48
C GLN A 355 37.78 10.12 -16.63
N THR A 356 36.93 9.19 -17.03
CA THR A 356 37.29 8.11 -17.95
C THR A 356 36.57 8.19 -19.30
N GLY A 357 35.49 8.97 -19.40
CA GLY A 357 34.62 9.04 -20.56
C GLY A 357 33.68 7.83 -20.70
N ILE A 358 33.74 6.84 -19.79
CA ILE A 358 32.94 5.63 -19.79
C ILE A 358 31.70 5.83 -18.92
N ALA A 359 30.53 5.49 -19.46
CA ALA A 359 29.28 5.53 -18.69
C ALA A 359 29.20 4.30 -17.77
N VAL A 360 29.12 4.52 -16.48
CA VAL A 360 28.95 3.47 -15.46
C VAL A 360 27.48 3.36 -15.11
N PRO A 361 26.86 2.19 -15.18
CA PRO A 361 25.49 1.97 -14.72
C PRO A 361 25.39 2.19 -13.20
N SER A 362 24.28 2.79 -12.74
CA SER A 362 23.99 3.01 -11.31
C SER A 362 22.69 2.36 -10.86
N THR A 363 22.15 1.45 -11.65
CA THR A 363 20.85 0.81 -11.43
C THR A 363 20.88 -0.26 -10.34
N ASP A 364 21.99 -0.97 -10.20
CA ASP A 364 22.20 -2.01 -9.19
C ASP A 364 23.70 -2.16 -8.85
N ALA A 365 23.99 -2.77 -7.71
CA ALA A 365 25.35 -2.90 -7.19
C ALA A 365 26.27 -3.73 -8.10
N GLU A 366 25.79 -4.78 -8.74
CA GLU A 366 26.60 -5.60 -9.67
C GLU A 366 26.96 -4.84 -10.92
N SER A 367 25.94 -4.26 -11.60
CA SER A 367 26.15 -3.47 -12.82
C SER A 367 27.06 -2.27 -12.55
N PHE A 368 26.90 -1.64 -11.39
CA PHE A 368 27.76 -0.54 -10.94
C PHE A 368 29.23 -0.99 -10.76
N ILE A 369 29.49 -2.03 -9.99
CA ILE A 369 30.86 -2.54 -9.77
C ILE A 369 31.51 -3.01 -11.08
N ARG A 370 30.76 -3.71 -11.94
CA ARG A 370 31.25 -4.12 -13.25
C ARG A 370 31.55 -2.93 -14.16
N GLY A 371 30.69 -1.92 -14.16
CA GLY A 371 30.91 -0.69 -14.91
C GLY A 371 32.13 0.10 -14.42
N ILE A 372 32.38 0.17 -13.10
CA ILE A 372 33.60 0.76 -12.54
C ILE A 372 34.84 -0.07 -12.93
N ALA A 373 34.72 -1.41 -12.99
CA ALA A 373 35.79 -2.28 -13.44
C ALA A 373 36.11 -2.05 -14.93
N GLU A 374 35.10 -1.92 -15.79
CA GLU A 374 35.24 -1.57 -17.20
C GLU A 374 35.88 -0.19 -17.40
N ALA A 375 35.55 0.77 -16.54
CA ALA A 375 36.20 2.07 -16.48
C ALA A 375 37.66 2.01 -15.98
N GLY A 376 38.12 0.82 -15.56
CA GLY A 376 39.46 0.56 -15.09
C GLY A 376 39.78 1.19 -13.72
N LEU A 377 38.78 1.44 -12.89
CA LEU A 377 38.94 2.04 -11.56
C LEU A 377 39.03 1.00 -10.44
N LEU A 378 38.65 -0.26 -10.70
CA LEU A 378 38.80 -1.41 -9.83
C LEU A 378 39.03 -2.70 -10.63
N GLN A 379 39.37 -3.80 -9.93
CA GLN A 379 39.48 -5.14 -10.49
C GLN A 379 38.61 -6.11 -9.72
N ILE A 380 37.89 -6.97 -10.44
CA ILE A 380 37.12 -8.06 -9.84
C ILE A 380 37.98 -9.32 -9.92
N SER A 381 38.27 -9.93 -8.76
CA SER A 381 38.95 -11.22 -8.69
C SER A 381 37.92 -12.34 -8.85
N ALA A 382 38.27 -13.33 -9.67
CA ALA A 382 37.38 -14.45 -9.99
C ALA A 382 37.29 -15.47 -8.83
#